data_7e4972d6c4a6510d1b18085f7895a4fb
#
_entry.id   7e4972d6c4a6510d1b18085f7895a4fb
#
_cell.length_a   1.000
_cell.length_b   1.000
_cell.length_c   1.000
_cell.angle_alpha   90.00
_cell.angle_beta   90.00
_cell.angle_gamma   90.00
#
_symmetry.space_group_name_H-M   'P 1'
#
loop_
_entity.id
_entity.type
_entity.pdbx_description
1 polymer ?
#
loop_
_entity_poly.entity_id
_entity_poly.type
_entity_poly.pdbx_seq_one_letter_code
_entity_poly.pdbx_strand_id
1 'polypeptide(L)'
;MASTPHDFYIPPTDGGSVLAGARKFGINEAALKDPFAFIDVTGNKCNVCYGADESPSIINENSDFLVDVLMPVCQERNLPLALKIGAHRSVNPSLLSAGDGMVFADTGSLARLCGRFPKVRFLATFLSRVNQHEACVLASKFRNLHIYGCWWYCNNPSLIEEITRMRIEMLGTGFTAQHSDARVVDQLIYKWSHSRAVIAHVLANEYIKIAHSGWKFLRDEIRRDITRLLGGSYEEFMSKSLK
;
A
#
# COMPACT_ATOMS: atom_id res chain seq x y z
N MET A 1 -2.17 -2.09 -8.39
CA MET A 1 -0.89 -2.04 -9.13
C MET A 1 0.18 -1.74 -8.14
N ALA A 2 1.34 -2.39 -8.21
CA ALA A 2 2.49 -1.93 -7.44
C ALA A 2 2.93 -0.63 -8.08
N SER A 3 2.98 0.45 -7.31
CA SER A 3 3.62 1.66 -7.78
C SER A 3 5.11 1.37 -7.95
N THR A 4 5.52 1.27 -9.19
CA THR A 4 6.93 1.39 -9.55
C THR A 4 7.26 2.87 -9.61
N PRO A 5 8.54 3.29 -9.56
CA PRO A 5 8.91 4.67 -9.84
C PRO A 5 8.29 5.24 -11.13
N HIS A 6 7.94 4.40 -12.10
CA HIS A 6 7.21 4.78 -13.31
C HIS A 6 5.83 5.38 -13.06
N ASP A 7 5.12 4.90 -12.00
CA ASP A 7 3.77 5.36 -11.69
C ASP A 7 3.75 6.78 -11.12
N PHE A 8 4.91 7.30 -10.72
CA PHE A 8 5.09 8.64 -10.16
C PHE A 8 5.66 9.65 -11.14
N TYR A 9 6.04 9.21 -12.35
CA TYR A 9 6.51 10.14 -13.34
C TYR A 9 5.35 10.95 -13.91
N ILE A 10 5.23 12.17 -13.44
CA ILE A 10 4.37 13.19 -14.01
C ILE A 10 5.26 14.40 -14.25
N PRO A 11 5.44 14.84 -15.51
CA PRO A 11 6.22 16.02 -15.79
C PRO A 11 5.70 17.19 -14.96
N PRO A 12 6.54 17.87 -14.18
CA PRO A 12 6.12 19.03 -13.41
C PRO A 12 5.68 20.13 -14.36
N THR A 13 4.51 20.67 -14.14
CA THR A 13 3.97 21.75 -14.98
C THR A 13 4.48 23.13 -14.56
N ASP A 14 4.84 23.36 -13.28
CA ASP A 14 5.36 24.64 -12.78
C ASP A 14 5.94 24.57 -11.37
N GLY A 15 6.54 23.50 -10.97
CA GLY A 15 6.81 23.24 -9.60
C GLY A 15 8.04 23.93 -8.99
N GLY A 16 7.97 25.16 -8.62
CA GLY A 16 9.09 25.80 -7.89
C GLY A 16 9.53 25.03 -6.65
N SER A 17 8.63 24.43 -5.90
CA SER A 17 8.93 23.60 -4.73
C SER A 17 9.46 22.22 -5.10
N VAL A 18 8.88 21.56 -6.11
CA VAL A 18 9.32 20.25 -6.61
C VAL A 18 10.72 20.34 -7.22
N LEU A 19 10.98 21.38 -8.04
CA LEU A 19 12.30 21.64 -8.61
C LEU A 19 13.34 21.94 -7.54
N ALA A 20 12.99 22.72 -6.52
CA ALA A 20 13.90 23.03 -5.41
C ALA A 20 14.24 21.76 -4.59
N GLY A 21 13.25 20.92 -4.29
CA GLY A 21 13.46 19.64 -3.65
C GLY A 21 14.31 18.70 -4.50
N ALA A 22 13.98 18.55 -5.77
CA ALA A 22 14.69 17.66 -6.69
C ALA A 22 16.19 18.06 -6.86
N ARG A 23 16.49 19.36 -6.92
CA ARG A 23 17.86 19.88 -7.02
C ARG A 23 18.74 19.48 -5.84
N LYS A 24 18.20 19.39 -4.61
CA LYS A 24 18.96 18.92 -3.44
C LYS A 24 19.49 17.50 -3.63
N PHE A 25 18.82 16.68 -4.43
CA PHE A 25 19.18 15.29 -4.72
C PHE A 25 19.91 15.11 -6.06
N GLY A 26 20.36 16.20 -6.67
CA GLY A 26 21.05 16.16 -7.96
C GLY A 26 20.13 15.80 -9.14
N ILE A 27 18.82 15.89 -8.99
CA ILE A 27 17.85 15.70 -10.06
C ILE A 27 17.68 17.02 -10.77
N ASN A 28 18.15 17.07 -12.01
CA ASN A 28 18.02 18.26 -12.83
C ASN A 28 16.65 18.33 -13.52
N GLU A 29 16.32 19.49 -14.09
CA GLU A 29 15.04 19.70 -14.76
C GLU A 29 14.82 18.77 -15.96
N ALA A 30 15.88 18.39 -16.66
CA ALA A 30 15.81 17.44 -17.78
C ALA A 30 15.42 16.03 -17.27
N ALA A 31 16.01 15.58 -16.16
CA ALA A 31 15.64 14.30 -15.54
C ALA A 31 14.20 14.29 -15.03
N LEU A 32 13.67 15.42 -14.56
CA LEU A 32 12.26 15.53 -14.18
C LEU A 32 11.30 15.46 -15.39
N LYS A 33 11.76 15.70 -16.58
CA LYS A 33 10.97 15.61 -17.83
C LYS A 33 11.11 14.27 -18.53
N ASP A 34 12.14 13.49 -18.18
CA ASP A 34 12.42 12.17 -18.74
C ASP A 34 12.10 11.08 -17.70
N PRO A 35 11.08 10.21 -17.96
CA PRO A 35 10.70 9.14 -17.04
C PRO A 35 11.85 8.17 -16.72
N PHE A 36 12.69 7.85 -17.70
CA PHE A 36 13.79 6.92 -17.52
C PHE A 36 14.91 7.51 -16.69
N ALA A 37 15.31 8.74 -16.97
CA ALA A 37 16.30 9.46 -16.17
C ALA A 37 15.82 9.70 -14.74
N PHE A 38 14.53 9.99 -14.54
CA PHE A 38 13.92 10.11 -13.22
C PHE A 38 13.99 8.79 -12.43
N ILE A 39 13.70 7.67 -13.09
CA ILE A 39 13.76 6.34 -12.48
C ILE A 39 15.19 5.97 -12.10
N ASP A 40 16.16 6.20 -12.97
CA ASP A 40 17.56 5.89 -12.68
C ASP A 40 18.08 6.65 -11.45
N VAL A 41 17.71 7.91 -11.31
CA VAL A 41 18.12 8.73 -10.15
C VAL A 41 17.32 8.37 -8.89
N THR A 42 16.03 8.11 -9.01
CA THR A 42 15.14 7.83 -7.86
C THR A 42 15.10 6.37 -7.48
N GLY A 43 15.29 5.44 -8.43
CA GLY A 43 15.22 4.01 -8.20
C GLY A 43 16.21 3.53 -7.15
N ASN A 44 17.44 3.99 -7.20
CA ASN A 44 18.45 3.68 -6.20
C ASN A 44 18.14 4.32 -4.84
N LYS A 45 17.59 5.53 -4.82
CA LYS A 45 17.24 6.24 -3.57
C LYS A 45 15.97 5.67 -2.92
N CYS A 46 14.96 5.29 -3.70
CA CYS A 46 13.74 4.67 -3.17
C CYS A 46 13.96 3.24 -2.67
N ASN A 47 14.88 2.47 -3.25
CA ASN A 47 15.22 1.13 -2.75
C ASN A 47 15.86 1.15 -1.36
N VAL A 48 16.49 2.26 -0.99
CA VAL A 48 17.11 2.45 0.33
C VAL A 48 16.06 2.82 1.39
N CYS A 49 14.94 3.42 1.03
CA CYS A 49 13.87 3.81 1.96
C CYS A 49 13.25 2.62 2.73
N TYR A 50 13.44 1.40 2.28
CA TYR A 50 12.86 0.18 2.87
C TYR A 50 13.86 -0.92 3.12
N GLY A 51 15.15 -0.67 2.91
CA GLY A 51 16.22 -1.56 3.35
C GLY A 51 16.39 -1.46 4.86
N ALA A 52 16.37 -2.60 5.54
CA ALA A 52 16.54 -2.70 6.98
C ALA A 52 17.98 -2.39 7.48
N ASP A 53 18.72 -1.58 6.75
CA ASP A 53 20.06 -1.19 7.20
C ASP A 53 19.96 0.11 7.99
N GLU A 54 20.12 -0.05 9.30
CA GLU A 54 19.83 0.89 10.39
C GLU A 54 20.77 2.07 10.51
N SER A 55 21.40 2.56 9.47
CA SER A 55 22.19 3.76 9.64
C SER A 55 21.27 5.00 9.65
N PRO A 56 21.29 5.80 10.73
CA PRO A 56 20.45 7.00 10.86
C PRO A 56 20.62 8.01 9.73
N SER A 57 21.79 8.03 9.08
CA SER A 57 22.11 8.89 7.96
C SER A 57 21.33 8.54 6.69
N ILE A 58 21.15 7.25 6.41
CA ILE A 58 20.41 6.76 5.24
C ILE A 58 18.91 7.05 5.38
N ILE A 59 18.36 6.89 6.59
CA ILE A 59 16.96 7.19 6.89
C ILE A 59 16.67 8.68 6.67
N ASN A 60 17.58 9.58 7.06
CA ASN A 60 17.39 11.02 6.92
C ASN A 60 17.44 11.48 5.45
N GLU A 61 18.38 11.00 4.65
CA GLU A 61 18.47 11.34 3.22
C GLU A 61 17.26 10.88 2.44
N ASN A 62 16.78 9.66 2.72
CA ASN A 62 15.63 9.09 2.02
C ASN A 62 14.29 9.65 2.51
N SER A 63 14.17 10.01 3.80
CA SER A 63 12.99 10.69 4.30
C SER A 63 12.83 12.07 3.68
N ASP A 64 13.92 12.77 3.40
CA ASP A 64 13.90 14.07 2.76
C ASP A 64 13.44 13.98 1.30
N PHE A 65 13.89 12.96 0.54
CA PHE A 65 13.42 12.76 -0.83
C PHE A 65 11.91 12.50 -0.88
N LEU A 66 11.41 11.60 -0.06
CA LEU A 66 9.98 11.31 0.04
C LEU A 66 9.18 12.58 0.40
N VAL A 67 9.66 13.32 1.40
CA VAL A 67 8.98 14.49 1.94
C VAL A 67 9.11 15.72 1.04
N ASP A 68 10.31 15.96 0.49
CA ASP A 68 10.61 17.19 -0.25
C ASP A 68 10.27 17.10 -1.75
N VAL A 69 10.14 15.88 -2.29
CA VAL A 69 9.86 15.68 -3.72
C VAL A 69 8.52 14.95 -3.93
N LEU A 70 8.37 13.73 -3.40
CA LEU A 70 7.20 12.91 -3.72
C LEU A 70 5.91 13.44 -3.08
N MET A 71 5.95 13.90 -1.84
CA MET A 71 4.75 14.40 -1.16
C MET A 71 4.18 15.67 -1.80
N PRO A 72 4.99 16.70 -2.14
CA PRO A 72 4.50 17.84 -2.91
C PRO A 72 3.84 17.47 -4.23
N VAL A 73 4.44 16.54 -5.00
CA VAL A 73 3.84 16.04 -6.25
C VAL A 73 2.49 15.37 -6.00
N CYS A 74 2.42 14.50 -5.00
CA CYS A 74 1.15 13.83 -4.64
C CYS A 74 0.06 14.84 -4.25
N GLN A 75 0.42 15.88 -3.48
CA GLN A 75 -0.54 16.93 -3.10
C GLN A 75 -0.98 17.77 -4.29
N GLU A 76 -0.05 18.27 -5.08
CA GLU A 76 -0.32 19.15 -6.22
C GLU A 76 -1.19 18.46 -7.27
N ARG A 77 -0.90 17.18 -7.53
CA ARG A 77 -1.58 16.40 -8.57
C ARG A 77 -2.76 15.59 -8.04
N ASN A 78 -3.06 15.68 -6.74
CA ASN A 78 -4.09 14.86 -6.08
C ASN A 78 -3.90 13.35 -6.34
N LEU A 79 -2.64 12.90 -6.35
CA LEU A 79 -2.28 11.50 -6.56
C LEU A 79 -2.20 10.74 -5.24
N PRO A 80 -2.65 9.48 -5.20
CA PRO A 80 -2.38 8.62 -4.06
C PRO A 80 -0.93 8.13 -4.09
N LEU A 81 -0.34 7.95 -2.91
CA LEU A 81 0.90 7.23 -2.75
C LEU A 81 0.62 5.78 -2.35
N ALA A 82 0.99 4.83 -3.21
CA ALA A 82 0.87 3.41 -2.91
C ALA A 82 2.18 2.85 -2.36
N LEU A 83 2.12 2.23 -1.19
CA LEU A 83 3.25 1.73 -0.44
C LEU A 83 3.17 0.21 -0.30
N LYS A 84 4.23 -0.48 -0.70
CA LYS A 84 4.46 -1.90 -0.41
C LYS A 84 5.55 -2.00 0.66
N ILE A 85 5.17 -2.43 1.85
CA ILE A 85 5.98 -2.29 3.06
C ILE A 85 6.42 -3.66 3.58
N GLY A 86 7.70 -3.78 3.99
CA GLY A 86 8.23 -4.97 4.65
C GLY A 86 8.96 -5.97 3.75
N ALA A 87 9.30 -5.62 2.51
CA ALA A 87 10.19 -6.44 1.68
C ALA A 87 11.64 -6.22 2.09
N HIS A 88 12.39 -7.32 2.31
CA HIS A 88 13.82 -7.32 2.53
C HIS A 88 14.52 -7.95 1.33
N ARG A 89 15.34 -7.18 0.64
CA ARG A 89 16.04 -7.65 -0.55
C ARG A 89 17.24 -8.49 -0.16
N SER A 90 17.52 -9.52 -0.98
CA SER A 90 18.74 -10.34 -0.88
C SER A 90 18.98 -10.94 0.50
N VAL A 91 17.94 -11.40 1.19
CA VAL A 91 18.08 -12.20 2.44
C VAL A 91 19.00 -13.40 2.21
N ASN A 92 18.88 -14.03 1.04
CA ASN A 92 19.85 -15.01 0.56
C ASN A 92 20.43 -14.55 -0.78
N PRO A 93 21.60 -13.87 -0.80
CA PRO A 93 22.18 -13.34 -2.01
C PRO A 93 22.46 -14.37 -3.10
N SER A 94 22.70 -15.64 -2.72
CA SER A 94 23.00 -16.70 -3.68
C SER A 94 21.83 -17.07 -4.58
N LEU A 95 20.59 -16.71 -4.18
CA LEU A 95 19.38 -16.96 -4.95
C LEU A 95 18.98 -15.78 -5.84
N LEU A 96 19.78 -14.72 -5.91
CA LEU A 96 19.50 -13.51 -6.69
C LEU A 96 18.10 -12.95 -6.35
N SER A 97 17.27 -12.67 -7.35
CA SER A 97 15.91 -12.14 -7.14
C SER A 97 14.96 -13.09 -6.41
N ALA A 98 15.26 -14.39 -6.37
CA ALA A 98 14.50 -15.35 -5.57
C ALA A 98 14.94 -15.35 -4.09
N GLY A 99 16.03 -14.69 -3.76
CA GLY A 99 16.56 -14.55 -2.41
C GLY A 99 15.94 -13.45 -1.56
N ASP A 100 14.94 -12.74 -2.09
CA ASP A 100 14.22 -11.72 -1.36
C ASP A 100 13.32 -12.33 -0.27
N GLY A 101 13.18 -11.63 0.84
CA GLY A 101 12.39 -12.04 1.99
C GLY A 101 11.54 -10.90 2.54
N MET A 102 11.20 -11.03 3.81
CA MET A 102 10.39 -10.04 4.52
C MET A 102 11.07 -9.62 5.82
N VAL A 103 10.72 -8.44 6.29
CA VAL A 103 11.17 -7.87 7.55
C VAL A 103 10.00 -7.23 8.30
N PHE A 104 10.10 -7.16 9.62
CA PHE A 104 9.23 -6.31 10.43
C PHE A 104 9.44 -4.85 10.02
N ALA A 105 8.35 -4.13 9.75
CA ALA A 105 8.38 -2.75 9.31
C ALA A 105 8.02 -1.77 10.44
N ASP A 106 8.65 -0.60 10.45
CA ASP A 106 8.27 0.51 11.34
C ASP A 106 6.99 1.18 10.84
N THR A 107 5.88 0.79 11.42
CA THR A 107 4.56 1.39 11.15
C THR A 107 4.44 2.81 11.69
N GLY A 108 5.26 3.18 12.68
CA GLY A 108 5.34 4.54 13.20
C GLY A 108 5.77 5.56 12.13
N SER A 109 6.63 5.16 11.19
CA SER A 109 7.00 5.98 10.03
C SER A 109 5.79 6.27 9.13
N LEU A 110 4.95 5.27 8.87
CA LEU A 110 3.71 5.47 8.13
C LEU A 110 2.74 6.39 8.86
N ALA A 111 2.60 6.24 10.17
CA ALA A 111 1.77 7.11 11.00
C ALA A 111 2.23 8.58 10.94
N ARG A 112 3.54 8.82 11.05
CA ARG A 112 4.12 10.16 10.90
C ARG A 112 3.85 10.76 9.52
N LEU A 113 3.97 9.96 8.47
CA LEU A 113 3.71 10.38 7.10
C LEU A 113 2.25 10.76 6.90
N CYS A 114 1.32 9.91 7.33
CA CYS A 114 -0.13 10.18 7.28
C CYS A 114 -0.51 11.45 8.06
N GLY A 115 0.06 11.65 9.24
CA GLY A 115 -0.19 12.83 10.06
C GLY A 115 0.39 14.12 9.48
N ARG A 116 1.59 14.05 8.87
CA ARG A 116 2.26 15.19 8.25
C ARG A 116 1.58 15.64 6.95
N PHE A 117 1.00 14.70 6.20
CA PHE A 117 0.36 14.95 4.91
C PHE A 117 -1.10 14.52 4.87
N PRO A 118 -2.00 15.16 5.66
CA PRO A 118 -3.39 14.72 5.81
C PRO A 118 -4.21 14.81 4.53
N LYS A 119 -3.76 15.56 3.53
CA LYS A 119 -4.41 15.72 2.22
C LYS A 119 -3.91 14.72 1.17
N VAL A 120 -2.85 13.97 1.44
CA VAL A 120 -2.35 12.90 0.56
C VAL A 120 -3.05 11.60 0.92
N ARG A 121 -3.50 10.85 -0.07
CA ARG A 121 -4.06 9.51 0.10
C ARG A 121 -2.93 8.49 0.12
N PHE A 122 -2.86 7.71 1.19
CA PHE A 122 -1.91 6.61 1.32
C PHE A 122 -2.61 5.28 1.15
N LEU A 123 -2.08 4.46 0.24
CA LEU A 123 -2.49 3.08 0.03
C LEU A 123 -1.37 2.20 0.56
N ALA A 124 -1.60 1.40 1.59
CA ALA A 124 -0.55 0.59 2.19
C ALA A 124 -0.88 -0.89 2.19
N THR A 125 0.11 -1.71 1.80
CA THR A 125 0.07 -3.16 1.97
C THR A 125 1.33 -3.61 2.68
N PHE A 126 1.17 -4.53 3.65
CA PHE A 126 2.26 -5.03 4.47
C PHE A 126 2.56 -6.49 4.16
N LEU A 127 3.86 -6.79 4.04
CA LEU A 127 4.32 -8.15 3.74
C LEU A 127 4.44 -9.02 5.00
N SER A 128 4.77 -8.40 6.14
CA SER A 128 4.92 -9.10 7.40
C SER A 128 3.57 -9.36 8.07
N ARG A 129 3.34 -10.61 8.50
CA ARG A 129 2.17 -11.00 9.29
C ARG A 129 2.05 -10.19 10.59
N VAL A 130 3.16 -9.95 11.26
CA VAL A 130 3.17 -9.27 12.56
C VAL A 130 2.78 -7.79 12.49
N ASN A 131 2.89 -7.13 11.34
CA ASN A 131 2.43 -5.75 11.16
C ASN A 131 0.93 -5.62 10.86
N GLN A 132 0.21 -6.70 10.60
CA GLN A 132 -1.17 -6.63 10.10
C GLN A 132 -2.14 -6.02 11.14
N HIS A 133 -1.99 -6.36 12.41
CA HIS A 133 -2.82 -5.79 13.47
C HIS A 133 -2.61 -4.29 13.62
N GLU A 134 -1.36 -3.85 13.72
CA GLU A 134 -1.01 -2.45 13.84
C GLU A 134 -1.43 -1.64 12.61
N ALA A 135 -1.31 -2.22 11.40
CA ALA A 135 -1.81 -1.62 10.17
C ALA A 135 -3.32 -1.35 10.23
N CYS A 136 -4.11 -2.29 10.79
CA CYS A 136 -5.55 -2.08 11.01
C CYS A 136 -5.81 -0.95 12.00
N VAL A 137 -5.05 -0.90 13.11
CA VAL A 137 -5.17 0.20 14.09
C VAL A 137 -4.90 1.54 13.41
N LEU A 138 -3.81 1.66 12.63
CA LEU A 138 -3.49 2.91 11.93
C LEU A 138 -4.59 3.28 10.92
N ALA A 139 -5.08 2.34 10.13
CA ALA A 139 -6.15 2.62 9.17
C ALA A 139 -7.45 3.08 9.83
N SER A 140 -7.71 2.66 11.08
CA SER A 140 -8.85 3.16 11.86
C SER A 140 -8.67 4.59 12.38
N LYS A 141 -7.44 5.11 12.42
CA LYS A 141 -7.09 6.46 12.96
C LYS A 141 -6.84 7.49 11.88
N PHE A 142 -6.35 7.07 10.72
CA PHE A 142 -5.98 7.98 9.65
C PHE A 142 -6.97 7.92 8.49
N ARG A 143 -7.72 8.98 8.31
CA ARG A 143 -8.74 9.10 7.27
C ARG A 143 -8.17 9.05 5.84
N ASN A 144 -6.89 9.36 5.71
CA ASN A 144 -6.11 9.35 4.47
C ASN A 144 -5.29 8.07 4.27
N LEU A 145 -5.50 7.04 5.09
CA LEU A 145 -4.86 5.73 4.95
C LEU A 145 -5.89 4.66 4.58
N HIS A 146 -5.59 3.91 3.52
CA HIS A 146 -6.34 2.74 3.10
C HIS A 146 -5.41 1.54 3.00
N ILE A 147 -5.72 0.46 3.71
CA ILE A 147 -4.96 -0.79 3.62
C ILE A 147 -5.57 -1.71 2.58
N TYR A 148 -4.71 -2.44 1.86
CA TYR A 148 -5.17 -3.29 0.78
C TYR A 148 -4.34 -4.56 0.62
N GLY A 149 -5.03 -5.62 0.22
CA GLY A 149 -4.46 -6.86 -0.30
C GLY A 149 -3.70 -7.72 0.70
N CYS A 150 -3.46 -8.93 0.22
CA CYS A 150 -2.51 -9.89 0.77
C CYS A 150 -1.59 -10.27 -0.38
N TRP A 151 -0.32 -9.90 -0.32
CA TRP A 151 0.59 -10.08 -1.43
C TRP A 151 1.79 -10.95 -1.05
N TRP A 152 2.42 -11.56 -2.04
CA TRP A 152 3.62 -12.37 -1.95
C TRP A 152 3.54 -13.38 -0.78
N TYR A 153 4.32 -13.22 0.29
CA TYR A 153 4.35 -14.13 1.43
C TYR A 153 3.07 -14.16 2.28
N CYS A 154 2.21 -13.15 2.14
CA CYS A 154 0.86 -13.15 2.74
C CYS A 154 -0.21 -13.73 1.81
N ASN A 155 0.13 -14.13 0.58
CA ASN A 155 -0.84 -14.65 -0.39
C ASN A 155 -0.97 -16.18 -0.31
N ASN A 156 -1.15 -16.71 0.89
CA ASN A 156 -1.50 -18.12 1.13
C ASN A 156 -2.83 -18.20 1.90
N PRO A 157 -3.57 -19.32 1.79
CA PRO A 157 -4.93 -19.42 2.34
C PRO A 157 -5.04 -19.05 3.81
N SER A 158 -4.15 -19.56 4.66
CA SER A 158 -4.19 -19.31 6.11
C SER A 158 -3.97 -17.84 6.46
N LEU A 159 -3.03 -17.17 5.81
CA LEU A 159 -2.80 -15.74 6.06
C LEU A 159 -3.87 -14.86 5.44
N ILE A 160 -4.38 -15.18 4.25
CA ILE A 160 -5.52 -14.46 3.68
C ILE A 160 -6.73 -14.56 4.61
N GLU A 161 -7.01 -15.75 5.17
CA GLU A 161 -8.09 -15.95 6.12
C GLU A 161 -7.91 -15.10 7.38
N GLU A 162 -6.75 -15.22 8.04
CA GLU A 162 -6.44 -14.49 9.27
C GLU A 162 -6.52 -12.97 9.07
N ILE A 163 -5.84 -12.48 8.05
CA ILE A 163 -5.76 -11.04 7.76
C ILE A 163 -7.12 -10.48 7.37
N THR A 164 -7.89 -11.20 6.55
CA THR A 164 -9.23 -10.76 6.13
C THR A 164 -10.17 -10.69 7.32
N ARG A 165 -10.18 -11.70 8.20
CA ARG A 165 -10.98 -11.72 9.41
C ARG A 165 -10.64 -10.54 10.32
N MET A 166 -9.36 -10.36 10.64
CA MET A 166 -8.88 -9.24 11.47
C MET A 166 -9.33 -7.89 10.91
N ARG A 167 -9.19 -7.69 9.59
CA ARG A 167 -9.58 -6.44 8.95
C ARG A 167 -11.09 -6.22 8.98
N ILE A 168 -11.91 -7.27 8.79
CA ILE A 168 -13.36 -7.17 8.91
C ILE A 168 -13.75 -6.79 10.33
N GLU A 169 -13.19 -7.44 11.34
CA GLU A 169 -13.48 -7.18 12.76
C GLU A 169 -13.09 -5.75 13.18
N MET A 170 -12.01 -5.20 12.63
CA MET A 170 -11.50 -3.89 13.03
C MET A 170 -11.95 -2.72 12.15
N LEU A 171 -12.20 -2.95 10.87
CA LEU A 171 -12.44 -1.91 9.86
C LEU A 171 -13.78 -2.10 9.11
N GLY A 172 -14.52 -3.16 9.40
CA GLY A 172 -15.69 -3.55 8.63
C GLY A 172 -15.32 -3.84 7.17
N THR A 173 -15.93 -3.13 6.23
CA THR A 173 -15.59 -3.23 4.80
C THR A 173 -14.73 -2.06 4.29
N GLY A 174 -14.09 -1.31 5.19
CA GLY A 174 -13.30 -0.12 4.87
C GLY A 174 -11.87 -0.38 4.36
N PHE A 175 -11.64 -1.51 3.70
CA PHE A 175 -10.36 -1.90 3.13
C PHE A 175 -10.57 -2.69 1.83
N THR A 176 -9.51 -2.90 1.07
CA THR A 176 -9.56 -3.79 -0.10
C THR A 176 -8.97 -5.14 0.27
N ALA A 177 -9.77 -6.20 0.18
CA ALA A 177 -9.37 -7.51 0.71
C ALA A 177 -8.18 -8.12 -0.02
N GLN A 178 -8.09 -7.94 -1.35
CA GLN A 178 -7.04 -8.55 -2.16
C GLN A 178 -6.62 -7.66 -3.33
N HIS A 179 -5.35 -7.79 -3.71
CA HIS A 179 -4.84 -7.37 -5.01
C HIS A 179 -3.98 -8.50 -5.61
N SER A 180 -3.90 -8.55 -6.92
CA SER A 180 -3.27 -9.69 -7.60
C SER A 180 -1.75 -9.71 -7.46
N ASP A 181 -1.09 -8.55 -7.47
CA ASP A 181 0.38 -8.46 -7.61
C ASP A 181 0.90 -9.38 -8.75
N ALA A 182 0.14 -9.45 -9.83
CA ALA A 182 0.42 -10.35 -10.94
C ALA A 182 1.47 -9.75 -11.88
N ARG A 183 2.45 -10.56 -12.27
CA ARG A 183 3.45 -10.21 -13.29
C ARG A 183 3.05 -10.70 -14.69
N VAL A 184 2.20 -11.73 -14.75
CA VAL A 184 1.67 -12.31 -15.98
C VAL A 184 0.17 -12.56 -15.83
N VAL A 185 -0.55 -12.59 -16.96
CA VAL A 185 -2.03 -12.68 -16.98
C VAL A 185 -2.56 -13.94 -16.28
N ASP A 186 -1.88 -15.06 -16.42
CA ASP A 186 -2.30 -16.33 -15.80
C ASP A 186 -2.33 -16.26 -14.26
N GLN A 187 -1.47 -15.42 -13.68
CA GLN A 187 -1.48 -15.20 -12.23
C GLN A 187 -2.74 -14.49 -11.75
N LEU A 188 -3.41 -13.70 -12.59
CA LEU A 188 -4.69 -13.08 -12.23
C LEU A 188 -5.74 -14.13 -11.94
N ILE A 189 -5.84 -15.14 -12.82
CA ILE A 189 -6.88 -16.17 -12.75
C ILE A 189 -6.75 -16.94 -11.43
N TYR A 190 -5.59 -17.54 -11.15
CA TYR A 190 -5.45 -18.39 -9.97
C TYR A 190 -5.44 -17.59 -8.68
N LYS A 191 -4.77 -16.42 -8.64
CA LYS A 191 -4.70 -15.60 -7.42
C LYS A 191 -6.07 -15.09 -6.99
N TRP A 192 -6.90 -14.64 -7.94
CA TRP A 192 -8.25 -14.20 -7.63
C TRP A 192 -9.19 -15.35 -7.32
N SER A 193 -9.08 -16.48 -8.03
CA SER A 193 -9.91 -17.66 -7.79
C SER A 193 -9.74 -18.15 -6.35
N HIS A 194 -8.50 -18.41 -5.93
CA HIS A 194 -8.21 -18.91 -4.60
C HIS A 194 -8.52 -17.87 -3.50
N SER A 195 -8.16 -16.60 -3.69
CA SER A 195 -8.40 -15.56 -2.70
C SER A 195 -9.89 -15.30 -2.48
N ARG A 196 -10.69 -15.30 -3.54
CA ARG A 196 -12.15 -15.14 -3.45
C ARG A 196 -12.80 -16.23 -2.63
N ALA A 197 -12.35 -17.47 -2.78
CA ALA A 197 -12.88 -18.61 -2.01
C ALA A 197 -12.63 -18.41 -0.50
N VAL A 198 -11.42 -18.02 -0.12
CA VAL A 198 -11.05 -17.75 1.29
C VAL A 198 -11.81 -16.55 1.84
N ILE A 199 -11.86 -15.44 1.11
CA ILE A 199 -12.58 -14.22 1.52
C ILE A 199 -14.06 -14.50 1.70
N ALA A 200 -14.68 -15.26 0.79
CA ALA A 200 -16.09 -15.63 0.89
C ALA A 200 -16.36 -16.49 2.13
N HIS A 201 -15.46 -17.43 2.45
CA HIS A 201 -15.57 -18.25 3.66
C HIS A 201 -15.51 -17.39 4.93
N VAL A 202 -14.54 -16.47 5.02
CA VAL A 202 -14.42 -15.56 6.16
C VAL A 202 -15.67 -14.70 6.31
N LEU A 203 -16.11 -14.07 5.23
CA LEU A 203 -17.30 -13.21 5.26
C LEU A 203 -18.57 -13.97 5.67
N ALA A 204 -18.75 -15.19 5.16
CA ALA A 204 -19.88 -16.04 5.55
C ALA A 204 -19.86 -16.37 7.04
N ASN A 205 -18.69 -16.69 7.60
CA ASN A 205 -18.55 -16.97 9.02
C ASN A 205 -18.86 -15.74 9.89
N GLU A 206 -18.44 -14.54 9.47
CA GLU A 206 -18.78 -13.31 10.21
C GLU A 206 -20.30 -13.01 10.14
N TYR A 207 -20.95 -13.22 9.00
CA TYR A 207 -22.41 -13.11 8.92
C TYR A 207 -23.13 -14.11 9.80
N ILE A 208 -22.66 -15.37 9.88
CA ILE A 208 -23.25 -16.39 10.75
C ILE A 208 -23.20 -15.96 12.23
N LYS A 209 -22.05 -15.41 12.68
CA LYS A 209 -21.92 -14.89 14.06
C LYS A 209 -22.95 -13.78 14.34
N ILE A 210 -23.11 -12.83 13.42
CA ILE A 210 -24.04 -11.72 13.57
C ILE A 210 -25.50 -12.21 13.49
N ALA A 211 -25.79 -13.16 12.60
CA ALA A 211 -27.12 -13.77 12.50
C ALA A 211 -27.53 -14.49 13.79
N HIS A 212 -26.59 -15.14 14.48
CA HIS A 212 -26.83 -15.76 15.78
C HIS A 212 -27.21 -14.75 16.87
N SER A 213 -26.82 -13.48 16.72
CA SER A 213 -27.27 -12.39 17.61
C SER A 213 -28.68 -11.86 17.29
N GLY A 214 -29.36 -12.46 16.31
CA GLY A 214 -30.72 -12.10 15.90
C GLY A 214 -30.83 -11.13 14.73
N TRP A 215 -29.69 -10.70 14.16
CA TRP A 215 -29.70 -9.82 12.99
C TRP A 215 -30.11 -10.59 11.73
N LYS A 216 -30.97 -9.98 10.93
CA LYS A 216 -31.41 -10.53 9.63
C LYS A 216 -30.79 -9.74 8.50
N PHE A 217 -29.95 -10.40 7.71
CA PHE A 217 -29.32 -9.78 6.55
C PHE A 217 -30.22 -9.80 5.32
N LEU A 218 -30.21 -8.70 4.59
CA LEU A 218 -30.77 -8.63 3.26
C LEU A 218 -29.70 -9.04 2.23
N ARG A 219 -30.14 -9.64 1.13
CA ARG A 219 -29.25 -10.04 0.04
C ARG A 219 -28.43 -8.87 -0.52
N ASP A 220 -29.04 -7.68 -0.57
CA ASP A 220 -28.38 -6.49 -1.09
C ASP A 220 -27.32 -5.92 -0.14
N GLU A 221 -27.48 -6.12 1.18
CA GLU A 221 -26.42 -5.78 2.15
C GLU A 221 -25.18 -6.67 1.95
N ILE A 222 -25.38 -7.97 1.78
CA ILE A 222 -24.30 -8.92 1.49
C ILE A 222 -23.61 -8.55 0.16
N ARG A 223 -24.39 -8.23 -0.89
CA ARG A 223 -23.83 -7.83 -2.19
C ARG A 223 -23.03 -6.54 -2.09
N ARG A 224 -23.53 -5.55 -1.37
CA ARG A 224 -22.82 -4.29 -1.11
C ARG A 224 -21.47 -4.54 -0.45
N ASP A 225 -21.44 -5.36 0.59
CA ASP A 225 -20.23 -5.61 1.37
C ASP A 225 -19.20 -6.40 0.55
N ILE A 226 -19.64 -7.37 -0.26
CA ILE A 226 -18.76 -8.08 -1.21
C ILE A 226 -18.18 -7.09 -2.23
N THR A 227 -19.00 -6.22 -2.79
CA THR A 227 -18.55 -5.20 -3.76
C THR A 227 -17.51 -4.29 -3.13
N ARG A 228 -17.72 -3.83 -1.89
CA ARG A 228 -16.76 -3.00 -1.17
C ARG A 228 -15.43 -3.71 -0.95
N LEU A 229 -15.45 -4.95 -0.47
CA LEU A 229 -14.22 -5.73 -0.22
C LEU A 229 -13.43 -6.03 -1.50
N LEU A 230 -14.10 -6.17 -2.64
CA LEU A 230 -13.47 -6.51 -3.91
C LEU A 230 -13.09 -5.29 -4.78
N GLY A 231 -13.15 -4.07 -4.23
CA GLY A 231 -12.67 -2.86 -4.91
C GLY A 231 -13.49 -1.60 -4.64
N GLY A 232 -14.78 -1.72 -4.32
CA GLY A 232 -15.65 -0.55 -4.10
C GLY A 232 -15.16 0.35 -2.96
N SER A 233 -14.59 -0.21 -1.91
CA SER A 233 -13.99 0.58 -0.81
C SER A 233 -12.77 1.40 -1.26
N TYR A 234 -12.00 0.88 -2.22
CA TYR A 234 -10.91 1.64 -2.85
C TYR A 234 -11.46 2.82 -3.66
N GLU A 235 -12.50 2.59 -4.46
CA GLU A 235 -13.14 3.66 -5.24
C GLU A 235 -13.73 4.75 -4.34
N GLU A 236 -14.41 4.35 -3.26
CA GLU A 236 -14.92 5.28 -2.23
C GLU A 236 -13.77 6.07 -1.58
N PHE A 237 -12.67 5.40 -1.24
CA PHE A 237 -11.50 6.06 -0.67
C PHE A 237 -10.87 7.06 -1.64
N MET A 238 -10.77 6.71 -2.92
CA MET A 238 -10.20 7.58 -3.95
C MET A 238 -11.07 8.80 -4.24
N SER A 239 -12.37 8.67 -4.15
CA SER A 239 -13.33 9.76 -4.37
C SER A 239 -13.55 10.66 -3.16
N LYS A 240 -13.14 10.23 -1.96
CA LYS A 240 -13.33 10.93 -0.70
C LYS A 240 -12.56 12.25 -0.65
N SER A 241 -13.24 13.34 -0.26
CA SER A 241 -12.56 14.61 0.03
C SER A 241 -11.75 14.50 1.32
N LEU A 242 -10.48 14.80 1.24
CA LEU A 242 -9.56 14.97 2.38
C LEU A 242 -9.43 16.46 2.66
N LYS A 243 -10.20 16.94 3.64
CA LYS A 243 -10.14 18.33 4.09
C LYS A 243 -9.09 18.51 5.17
#